data_dc686a303e571f81f8f7a423391c99e1
#
_entry.id   dc686a303e571f81f8f7a423391c99e1
#
_cell.length_a   1.000
_cell.length_b   1.000
_cell.length_c   1.000
_cell.angle_alpha   90.00
_cell.angle_beta   90.00
_cell.angle_gamma   90.00
#
_symmetry.space_group_name_H-M   'P 1'
#
loop_
_entity.id
_entity.type
_entity.pdbx_description
1 polymer ?
#
loop_
_entity_poly.entity_id
_entity_poly.type
_entity_poly.pdbx_seq_one_letter_code
_entity_poly.pdbx_strand_id
1 'polypeptide(L)'
;MKKTIAEMEQTAASEAANKLISLFDEDSFVELGKFVGANGEKTGVVSGYGYVDGAVVYAYAQDTSVNAGAVNTAAALKIKKVYELALKNGAPVIGIFDSKGGDIKEGMKTLGAYGEIAKMSAALSGAVPQIAVVDGLCAGTAAMIACMADVVIMTEKSELFMTAPFTADDKTAGAGTAENAAKSGVAAILAKDSDEAIAKAKQLLSVLPANNLETAGNDYYMENDAAVSLSLIHISEPTRLDVIS
;
A
#
# COMPACT_ATOMS: atom_id res chain seq x y z
N MET A 1 20.42 -20.19 -18.01
CA MET A 1 20.16 -21.47 -17.31
C MET A 1 18.92 -21.29 -16.43
N LYS A 2 17.92 -22.17 -16.52
CA LYS A 2 16.75 -22.07 -15.65
C LYS A 2 17.15 -22.54 -14.25
N LYS A 3 16.94 -21.72 -13.23
CA LYS A 3 17.17 -22.11 -11.83
C LYS A 3 16.17 -23.20 -11.42
N THR A 4 16.63 -24.18 -10.67
CA THR A 4 15.76 -25.19 -10.06
C THR A 4 15.01 -24.61 -8.85
N ILE A 5 13.91 -25.25 -8.43
CA ILE A 5 13.13 -24.84 -7.24
C ILE A 5 14.05 -24.79 -6.00
N ALA A 6 14.92 -25.77 -5.81
CA ALA A 6 15.86 -25.81 -4.69
C ALA A 6 16.87 -24.63 -4.69
N GLU A 7 17.35 -24.20 -5.87
CA GLU A 7 18.22 -23.02 -5.99
C GLU A 7 17.45 -21.72 -5.70
N MET A 8 16.14 -21.66 -6.00
CA MET A 8 15.28 -20.51 -5.68
C MET A 8 14.96 -20.43 -4.20
N GLU A 9 14.84 -21.55 -3.51
CA GLU A 9 14.62 -21.62 -2.05
C GLU A 9 15.84 -21.18 -1.24
N GLN A 10 17.04 -21.45 -1.73
CA GLN A 10 18.30 -21.08 -1.05
C GLN A 10 18.69 -19.62 -1.20
N THR A 11 17.95 -18.84 -1.99
CA THR A 11 18.25 -17.40 -2.14
C THR A 11 17.90 -16.67 -0.87
N ALA A 12 18.84 -15.88 -0.33
CA ALA A 12 18.60 -15.01 0.83
C ALA A 12 17.35 -14.14 0.64
N ALA A 13 16.68 -13.84 1.74
CA ALA A 13 15.52 -12.94 1.72
C ALA A 13 15.94 -11.58 1.13
N SER A 14 15.14 -11.06 0.20
CA SER A 14 15.36 -9.73 -0.35
C SER A 14 14.95 -8.66 0.67
N GLU A 15 15.37 -7.41 0.45
CA GLU A 15 14.94 -6.29 1.28
C GLU A 15 13.40 -6.20 1.35
N ALA A 16 12.72 -6.37 0.22
CA ALA A 16 11.27 -6.43 0.16
C ALA A 16 10.67 -7.55 1.03
N ALA A 17 11.30 -8.73 1.04
CA ALA A 17 10.88 -9.83 1.90
C ALA A 17 11.09 -9.49 3.39
N ASN A 18 12.21 -8.84 3.73
CA ASN A 18 12.48 -8.42 5.11
C ASN A 18 11.47 -7.37 5.60
N LYS A 19 11.08 -6.41 4.75
CA LYS A 19 10.02 -5.43 5.05
C LYS A 19 8.68 -6.12 5.34
N LEU A 20 8.33 -7.16 4.57
CA LEU A 20 7.12 -7.93 4.86
C LEU A 20 7.24 -8.77 6.14
N ILE A 21 8.39 -9.38 6.41
CA ILE A 21 8.61 -10.11 7.66
C ILE A 21 8.49 -9.18 8.86
N SER A 22 9.02 -7.94 8.79
CA SER A 22 8.89 -6.97 9.88
C SER A 22 7.45 -6.42 10.05
N LEU A 23 6.64 -6.47 8.99
CA LEU A 23 5.23 -6.09 9.05
C LEU A 23 4.39 -7.08 9.84
N PHE A 24 4.68 -8.37 9.77
CA PHE A 24 3.87 -9.41 10.36
C PHE A 24 4.37 -9.82 11.75
N ASP A 25 3.53 -10.51 12.50
CA ASP A 25 3.87 -11.15 13.76
C ASP A 25 4.92 -12.23 13.51
N GLU A 26 5.72 -12.55 14.53
CA GLU A 26 6.83 -13.51 14.45
C GLU A 26 6.36 -14.84 13.84
N ASP A 27 7.12 -15.34 12.87
CA ASP A 27 6.89 -16.59 12.15
C ASP A 27 5.51 -16.74 11.46
N SER A 28 4.74 -15.66 11.31
CA SER A 28 3.40 -15.72 10.71
C SER A 28 3.38 -15.49 9.20
N PHE A 29 4.45 -14.95 8.61
CA PHE A 29 4.50 -14.61 7.19
C PHE A 29 4.50 -15.84 6.29
N VAL A 30 3.54 -15.93 5.40
CA VAL A 30 3.42 -16.96 4.36
C VAL A 30 3.53 -16.32 2.98
N GLU A 31 4.62 -16.58 2.27
CA GLU A 31 4.84 -16.06 0.91
C GLU A 31 3.92 -16.75 -0.11
N LEU A 32 3.19 -15.95 -0.89
CA LEU A 32 2.36 -16.40 -2.00
C LEU A 32 3.10 -16.22 -3.33
N GLY A 33 3.02 -17.23 -4.17
CA GLY A 33 3.59 -17.15 -5.53
C GLY A 33 5.12 -17.02 -5.55
N LYS A 34 5.84 -17.63 -4.60
CA LYS A 34 7.30 -17.61 -4.51
C LYS A 34 8.00 -17.99 -5.82
N PHE A 35 7.40 -18.91 -6.57
CA PHE A 35 7.94 -19.43 -7.83
C PHE A 35 7.32 -18.81 -9.09
N VAL A 36 6.42 -17.85 -8.93
CA VAL A 36 5.87 -17.10 -10.07
C VAL A 36 6.96 -16.20 -10.63
N GLY A 37 7.26 -16.34 -11.90
CA GLY A 37 8.28 -15.54 -12.56
C GLY A 37 8.22 -15.71 -14.08
N ALA A 38 8.90 -14.82 -14.79
CA ALA A 38 9.10 -14.92 -16.22
C ALA A 38 10.42 -15.63 -16.51
N ASN A 39 10.40 -16.65 -17.37
CA ASN A 39 11.61 -17.35 -17.82
C ASN A 39 12.49 -17.96 -16.71
N GLY A 40 11.93 -18.29 -15.54
CA GLY A 40 12.67 -18.83 -14.41
C GLY A 40 13.40 -17.80 -13.57
N GLU A 41 13.14 -16.50 -13.79
CA GLU A 41 13.59 -15.41 -12.93
C GLU A 41 12.50 -15.01 -11.96
N LYS A 42 12.89 -14.57 -10.75
CA LYS A 42 11.95 -14.01 -9.77
C LYS A 42 11.30 -12.73 -10.32
N THR A 43 10.06 -12.48 -9.93
CA THR A 43 9.42 -11.18 -10.18
C THR A 43 9.95 -10.13 -9.21
N GLY A 44 9.89 -8.85 -9.60
CA GLY A 44 10.18 -7.71 -8.72
C GLY A 44 9.08 -7.45 -7.67
N VAL A 45 8.38 -8.48 -7.21
CA VAL A 45 7.35 -8.39 -6.17
C VAL A 45 7.41 -9.62 -5.27
N VAL A 46 7.49 -9.37 -3.97
CA VAL A 46 7.23 -10.35 -2.92
C VAL A 46 5.80 -10.14 -2.43
N SER A 47 5.05 -11.18 -2.24
CA SER A 47 3.64 -11.09 -1.84
C SER A 47 3.27 -12.23 -0.91
N GLY A 48 2.36 -11.98 0.01
CA GLY A 48 1.95 -12.98 0.97
C GLY A 48 0.86 -12.50 1.91
N TYR A 49 0.70 -13.22 2.98
CA TYR A 49 -0.17 -12.88 4.10
C TYR A 49 0.49 -13.30 5.41
N GLY A 50 0.00 -12.75 6.49
CA GLY A 50 0.41 -13.09 7.85
C GLY A 50 -0.56 -12.50 8.85
N TYR A 51 -0.16 -12.49 10.10
CA TYR A 51 -0.94 -11.86 11.17
C TYR A 51 -0.29 -10.55 11.58
N VAL A 52 -1.09 -9.57 11.94
CA VAL A 52 -0.71 -8.33 12.61
C VAL A 52 -1.62 -8.20 13.83
N ASP A 53 -1.05 -8.26 15.02
CA ASP A 53 -1.79 -8.31 16.28
C ASP A 53 -2.88 -9.40 16.29
N GLY A 54 -2.56 -10.55 15.68
CA GLY A 54 -3.44 -11.71 15.57
C GLY A 54 -4.52 -11.62 14.47
N ALA A 55 -4.65 -10.49 13.76
CA ALA A 55 -5.57 -10.33 12.64
C ALA A 55 -4.89 -10.66 11.29
N VAL A 56 -5.60 -11.33 10.39
CA VAL A 56 -5.07 -11.66 9.06
C VAL A 56 -4.94 -10.40 8.22
N VAL A 57 -3.77 -10.19 7.62
CA VAL A 57 -3.47 -9.09 6.70
C VAL A 57 -2.79 -9.65 5.47
N TYR A 58 -3.15 -9.13 4.31
CA TYR A 58 -2.50 -9.44 3.04
C TYR A 58 -1.54 -8.31 2.67
N ALA A 59 -0.37 -8.66 2.16
CA ALA A 59 0.60 -7.63 1.77
C ALA A 59 1.43 -8.02 0.55
N TYR A 60 1.97 -7.01 -0.11
CA TYR A 60 3.00 -7.15 -1.14
C TYR A 60 4.02 -6.02 -1.01
N ALA A 61 5.25 -6.31 -1.41
CA ALA A 61 6.34 -5.34 -1.46
C ALA A 61 7.07 -5.44 -2.79
N GLN A 62 7.43 -4.30 -3.36
CA GLN A 62 8.23 -4.24 -4.58
C GLN A 62 9.71 -4.39 -4.25
N ASP A 63 10.40 -5.21 -5.03
CA ASP A 63 11.80 -5.58 -4.83
C ASP A 63 12.66 -4.89 -5.90
N THR A 64 13.36 -3.85 -5.49
CA THR A 64 14.22 -3.07 -6.38
C THR A 64 15.43 -3.83 -6.90
N SER A 65 15.82 -4.92 -6.25
CA SER A 65 16.91 -5.79 -6.72
C SER A 65 16.57 -6.50 -8.03
N VAL A 66 15.27 -6.62 -8.35
CA VAL A 66 14.77 -7.23 -9.58
C VAL A 66 14.15 -6.16 -10.47
N ASN A 67 14.82 -5.79 -11.54
CA ASN A 67 14.37 -4.81 -12.55
C ASN A 67 13.89 -3.48 -11.91
N ALA A 68 14.55 -3.04 -10.82
CA ALA A 68 14.21 -1.84 -10.06
C ALA A 68 12.73 -1.77 -9.62
N GLY A 69 12.18 -2.89 -9.18
CA GLY A 69 10.80 -3.02 -8.71
C GLY A 69 9.75 -2.87 -9.81
N ALA A 70 10.15 -2.85 -11.09
CA ALA A 70 9.22 -2.67 -12.19
C ALA A 70 8.20 -3.80 -12.27
N VAL A 71 6.94 -3.42 -12.47
CA VAL A 71 5.84 -4.37 -12.58
C VAL A 71 5.75 -4.89 -14.01
N ASN A 72 5.89 -6.20 -14.15
CA ASN A 72 5.60 -6.96 -15.36
C ASN A 72 4.30 -7.76 -15.18
N THR A 73 3.88 -8.47 -16.21
CA THR A 73 2.66 -9.29 -16.16
C THR A 73 2.69 -10.32 -15.02
N ALA A 74 3.83 -10.96 -14.76
CA ALA A 74 3.96 -11.96 -13.68
C ALA A 74 3.87 -11.30 -12.28
N ALA A 75 4.49 -10.13 -12.09
CA ALA A 75 4.37 -9.35 -10.86
C ALA A 75 2.93 -8.90 -10.61
N ALA A 76 2.24 -8.44 -11.66
CA ALA A 76 0.84 -8.04 -11.58
C ALA A 76 -0.08 -9.20 -11.18
N LEU A 77 0.18 -10.41 -11.68
CA LEU A 77 -0.57 -11.60 -11.26
C LEU A 77 -0.41 -11.90 -9.77
N LYS A 78 0.79 -11.69 -9.20
CA LYS A 78 1.02 -11.85 -7.76
C LYS A 78 0.22 -10.82 -6.96
N ILE A 79 0.30 -9.53 -7.33
CA ILE A 79 -0.45 -8.45 -6.67
C ILE A 79 -1.95 -8.70 -6.78
N LYS A 80 -2.44 -9.02 -7.98
CA LYS A 80 -3.84 -9.36 -8.21
C LYS A 80 -4.31 -10.50 -7.30
N LYS A 81 -3.48 -11.54 -7.14
CA LYS A 81 -3.80 -12.67 -6.27
C LYS A 81 -3.93 -12.27 -4.80
N VAL A 82 -3.08 -11.37 -4.32
CA VAL A 82 -3.20 -10.77 -2.97
C VAL A 82 -4.55 -10.09 -2.81
N TYR A 83 -4.91 -9.21 -3.74
CA TYR A 83 -6.19 -8.50 -3.70
C TYR A 83 -7.40 -9.44 -3.76
N GLU A 84 -7.39 -10.45 -4.64
CA GLU A 84 -8.46 -11.45 -4.72
C GLU A 84 -8.67 -12.21 -3.41
N LEU A 85 -7.57 -12.60 -2.75
CA LEU A 85 -7.64 -13.32 -1.49
C LEU A 85 -8.06 -12.41 -0.33
N ALA A 86 -7.59 -11.19 -0.29
CA ALA A 86 -7.98 -10.19 0.69
C ALA A 86 -9.48 -9.89 0.61
N LEU A 87 -10.01 -9.65 -0.60
CA LEU A 87 -11.43 -9.43 -0.81
C LEU A 87 -12.27 -10.64 -0.38
N LYS A 88 -11.82 -11.85 -0.74
CA LYS A 88 -12.52 -13.09 -0.39
C LYS A 88 -12.58 -13.33 1.12
N ASN A 89 -11.53 -12.97 1.84
CA ASN A 89 -11.41 -13.20 3.28
C ASN A 89 -11.85 -11.99 4.12
N GLY A 90 -12.18 -10.86 3.50
CA GLY A 90 -12.53 -9.63 4.19
C GLY A 90 -11.37 -9.11 5.06
N ALA A 91 -10.15 -9.14 4.55
CA ALA A 91 -8.93 -8.77 5.28
C ALA A 91 -8.24 -7.57 4.65
N PRO A 92 -7.60 -6.68 5.44
CA PRO A 92 -6.88 -5.52 4.96
C PRO A 92 -5.74 -5.86 4.01
N VAL A 93 -5.36 -4.89 3.15
CA VAL A 93 -4.22 -5.01 2.24
C VAL A 93 -3.22 -3.89 2.48
N ILE A 94 -1.94 -4.26 2.56
CA ILE A 94 -0.81 -3.32 2.59
C ILE A 94 0.05 -3.52 1.35
N GLY A 95 0.26 -2.44 0.59
CA GLY A 95 1.22 -2.38 -0.49
C GLY A 95 2.44 -1.57 -0.11
N ILE A 96 3.65 -2.14 -0.20
CA ILE A 96 4.91 -1.40 -0.02
C ILE A 96 5.48 -1.11 -1.40
N PHE A 97 5.56 0.17 -1.74
CA PHE A 97 5.92 0.66 -3.07
C PHE A 97 7.35 1.17 -3.11
N ASP A 98 8.15 0.57 -3.98
CA ASP A 98 9.47 1.04 -4.41
C ASP A 98 9.69 0.56 -5.84
N SER A 99 9.27 1.36 -6.83
CA SER A 99 9.20 0.95 -8.22
C SER A 99 9.37 2.09 -9.19
N LYS A 100 10.15 1.85 -10.23
CA LYS A 100 10.25 2.74 -11.40
C LYS A 100 9.03 2.71 -12.30
N GLY A 101 7.98 1.97 -11.95
CA GLY A 101 6.77 1.84 -12.74
C GLY A 101 6.67 0.53 -13.52
N GLY A 102 6.19 0.58 -14.74
CA GLY A 102 6.00 -0.60 -15.58
C GLY A 102 7.28 -1.10 -16.25
N ASP A 103 7.35 -2.42 -16.49
CA ASP A 103 8.44 -2.99 -17.28
C ASP A 103 8.27 -2.64 -18.76
N ILE A 104 9.11 -1.73 -19.24
CA ILE A 104 9.10 -1.23 -20.62
C ILE A 104 9.32 -2.37 -21.63
N LYS A 105 10.03 -3.43 -21.24
CA LYS A 105 10.33 -4.59 -22.12
C LYS A 105 9.07 -5.35 -22.52
N GLU A 106 8.02 -5.34 -21.70
CA GLU A 106 6.74 -5.97 -22.00
C GLU A 106 5.77 -5.07 -22.78
N GLY A 107 6.09 -3.79 -22.95
CA GLY A 107 5.31 -2.82 -23.73
C GLY A 107 3.86 -2.73 -23.27
N MET A 108 2.91 -2.87 -24.21
CA MET A 108 1.47 -2.76 -23.93
C MET A 108 0.93 -3.81 -22.94
N LYS A 109 1.60 -4.95 -22.76
CA LYS A 109 1.20 -5.96 -21.77
C LYS A 109 1.29 -5.42 -20.35
N THR A 110 2.30 -4.61 -20.07
CA THR A 110 2.46 -3.95 -18.77
C THR A 110 1.29 -3.02 -18.44
N LEU A 111 0.79 -2.27 -19.45
CA LEU A 111 -0.38 -1.41 -19.25
C LEU A 111 -1.64 -2.23 -18.91
N GLY A 112 -1.86 -3.34 -19.61
CA GLY A 112 -2.94 -4.29 -19.29
C GLY A 112 -2.77 -4.89 -17.89
N ALA A 113 -1.55 -5.22 -17.48
CA ALA A 113 -1.22 -5.73 -16.16
C ALA A 113 -1.58 -4.74 -15.05
N TYR A 114 -1.24 -3.46 -15.20
CA TYR A 114 -1.67 -2.41 -14.29
C TYR A 114 -3.18 -2.20 -14.27
N GLY A 115 -3.85 -2.33 -15.44
CA GLY A 115 -5.31 -2.28 -15.52
C GLY A 115 -5.99 -3.35 -14.67
N GLU A 116 -5.43 -4.56 -14.63
CA GLU A 116 -5.94 -5.64 -13.77
C GLU A 116 -5.70 -5.35 -12.28
N ILE A 117 -4.55 -4.76 -11.90
CA ILE A 117 -4.30 -4.34 -10.52
C ILE A 117 -5.29 -3.24 -10.12
N ALA A 118 -5.45 -2.20 -10.93
CA ALA A 118 -6.37 -1.08 -10.68
C ALA A 118 -7.83 -1.57 -10.53
N LYS A 119 -8.26 -2.49 -11.39
CA LYS A 119 -9.58 -3.12 -11.31
C LYS A 119 -9.80 -3.81 -9.97
N MET A 120 -8.80 -4.55 -9.49
CA MET A 120 -8.91 -5.24 -8.20
C MET A 120 -8.86 -4.26 -7.03
N SER A 121 -7.99 -3.25 -7.05
CA SER A 121 -7.97 -2.20 -6.03
C SER A 121 -9.31 -1.47 -5.94
N ALA A 122 -9.91 -1.13 -7.08
CA ALA A 122 -11.24 -0.53 -7.11
C ALA A 122 -12.34 -1.45 -6.54
N ALA A 123 -12.22 -2.78 -6.74
CA ALA A 123 -13.16 -3.74 -6.19
C ALA A 123 -13.02 -3.91 -4.66
N LEU A 124 -11.84 -3.63 -4.10
CA LEU A 124 -11.60 -3.65 -2.66
C LEU A 124 -12.06 -2.35 -1.96
N SER A 125 -12.15 -1.25 -2.71
CA SER A 125 -12.53 0.06 -2.17
C SER A 125 -13.88 0.00 -1.47
N GLY A 126 -13.91 0.41 -0.20
CA GLY A 126 -15.10 0.34 0.65
C GLY A 126 -15.44 -1.07 1.16
N ALA A 127 -14.72 -2.11 0.77
CA ALA A 127 -14.89 -3.47 1.28
C ALA A 127 -13.88 -3.81 2.38
N VAL A 128 -12.60 -3.53 2.14
CA VAL A 128 -11.49 -3.74 3.09
C VAL A 128 -10.52 -2.56 3.04
N PRO A 129 -9.85 -2.23 4.15
CA PRO A 129 -8.84 -1.18 4.17
C PRO A 129 -7.67 -1.48 3.25
N GLN A 130 -7.25 -0.49 2.49
CA GLN A 130 -6.07 -0.51 1.64
C GLN A 130 -5.08 0.55 2.11
N ILE A 131 -3.89 0.14 2.51
CA ILE A 131 -2.82 1.04 2.96
C ILE A 131 -1.66 0.95 1.98
N ALA A 132 -1.25 2.09 1.45
CA ALA A 132 -0.05 2.21 0.62
C ALA A 132 1.10 2.80 1.44
N VAL A 133 2.22 2.10 1.49
CA VAL A 133 3.49 2.59 2.06
C VAL A 133 4.45 2.86 0.92
N VAL A 134 4.76 4.11 0.67
CA VAL A 134 5.74 4.51 -0.34
C VAL A 134 7.09 4.67 0.35
N ASP A 135 7.98 3.72 0.10
CA ASP A 135 9.27 3.61 0.81
C ASP A 135 10.47 3.67 -0.17
N GLY A 136 10.33 4.47 -1.17
CA GLY A 136 11.32 4.70 -2.21
C GLY A 136 10.71 5.42 -3.39
N LEU A 137 11.07 5.02 -4.59
CA LEU A 137 10.50 5.60 -5.81
C LEU A 137 9.15 4.96 -6.13
N CYS A 138 8.13 5.78 -6.32
CA CYS A 138 6.83 5.34 -6.79
C CYS A 138 6.42 6.15 -8.02
N ALA A 139 6.75 5.62 -9.21
CA ALA A 139 6.66 6.37 -10.45
C ALA A 139 5.57 5.84 -11.39
N GLY A 140 4.98 6.74 -12.17
CA GLY A 140 4.04 6.40 -13.24
C GLY A 140 2.79 5.69 -12.73
N THR A 141 2.43 4.58 -13.35
CA THR A 141 1.20 3.85 -12.99
C THR A 141 1.24 3.25 -11.58
N ALA A 142 2.45 2.99 -11.02
CA ALA A 142 2.58 2.57 -9.62
C ALA A 142 2.07 3.66 -8.66
N ALA A 143 2.36 4.94 -8.96
CA ALA A 143 1.84 6.07 -8.20
C ALA A 143 0.30 6.14 -8.23
N MET A 144 -0.30 5.86 -9.39
CA MET A 144 -1.75 5.78 -9.50
C MET A 144 -2.33 4.70 -8.57
N ILE A 145 -1.74 3.51 -8.57
CA ILE A 145 -2.20 2.41 -7.69
C ILE A 145 -2.02 2.78 -6.21
N ALA A 146 -0.88 3.39 -5.84
CA ALA A 146 -0.67 3.85 -4.47
C ALA A 146 -1.73 4.87 -4.02
N CYS A 147 -2.09 5.81 -4.90
CA CYS A 147 -3.12 6.82 -4.62
C CYS A 147 -4.56 6.27 -4.65
N MET A 148 -4.78 5.03 -5.10
CA MET A 148 -6.09 4.36 -4.99
C MET A 148 -6.33 3.74 -3.61
N ALA A 149 -5.30 3.65 -2.78
CA ALA A 149 -5.42 3.17 -1.40
C ALA A 149 -6.17 4.20 -0.53
N ASP A 150 -6.76 3.73 0.58
CA ASP A 150 -7.50 4.60 1.51
C ASP A 150 -6.56 5.50 2.30
N VAL A 151 -5.35 5.01 2.61
CA VAL A 151 -4.33 5.78 3.32
C VAL A 151 -2.98 5.60 2.63
N VAL A 152 -2.30 6.72 2.37
CA VAL A 152 -0.93 6.73 1.84
C VAL A 152 0.03 7.20 2.92
N ILE A 153 1.01 6.37 3.25
CA ILE A 153 2.13 6.67 4.12
C ILE A 153 3.37 6.84 3.24
N MET A 154 4.12 7.90 3.44
CA MET A 154 5.37 8.12 2.70
C MET A 154 6.56 8.25 3.65
N THR A 155 7.70 7.65 3.30
CA THR A 155 8.96 7.95 3.99
C THR A 155 9.54 9.28 3.51
N GLU A 156 10.27 10.00 4.35
CA GLU A 156 10.81 11.34 4.01
C GLU A 156 11.64 11.38 2.72
N LYS A 157 12.31 10.27 2.39
CA LYS A 157 13.17 10.15 1.20
C LYS A 157 12.46 9.59 -0.02
N SER A 158 11.19 9.23 0.12
CA SER A 158 10.43 8.64 -0.97
C SER A 158 9.90 9.70 -1.95
N GLU A 159 9.64 9.26 -3.16
CA GLU A 159 9.09 10.09 -4.22
C GLU A 159 7.85 9.44 -4.84
N LEU A 160 6.81 10.22 -5.06
CA LEU A 160 5.54 9.78 -5.65
C LEU A 160 5.13 10.71 -6.78
N PHE A 161 5.14 10.23 -8.02
CA PHE A 161 4.76 11.02 -9.18
C PHE A 161 4.27 10.18 -10.37
N MET A 162 3.33 10.72 -11.13
CA MET A 162 2.89 10.14 -12.41
C MET A 162 3.87 10.44 -13.53
N THR A 163 4.31 11.69 -13.62
CA THR A 163 5.27 12.17 -14.62
C THR A 163 6.51 12.65 -13.89
N ALA A 164 7.67 12.20 -14.35
CA ALA A 164 8.93 12.53 -13.71
C ALA A 164 9.14 14.05 -13.61
N PRO A 165 9.47 14.60 -12.42
CA PRO A 165 9.59 16.04 -12.21
C PRO A 165 10.59 16.73 -13.15
N PHE A 166 11.65 16.02 -13.58
CA PHE A 166 12.67 16.56 -14.50
C PHE A 166 12.18 16.69 -15.96
N THR A 167 10.98 16.20 -16.28
CA THR A 167 10.36 16.42 -17.60
C THR A 167 9.50 17.67 -17.67
N ALA A 168 9.31 18.34 -16.54
CA ALA A 168 8.53 19.55 -16.41
C ALA A 168 9.45 20.76 -16.20
N ASP A 169 8.92 21.98 -16.42
CA ASP A 169 9.63 23.21 -16.19
C ASP A 169 10.09 23.40 -14.73
N ASP A 170 11.07 24.30 -14.48
CA ASP A 170 11.63 24.59 -13.14
C ASP A 170 10.60 24.90 -12.04
N LYS A 171 9.38 25.25 -12.40
CA LYS A 171 8.27 25.52 -11.47
C LYS A 171 7.76 24.29 -10.74
N THR A 172 8.11 23.08 -11.19
CA THR A 172 7.73 21.81 -10.60
C THR A 172 8.87 21.18 -9.80
N ALA A 173 9.96 21.91 -9.55
CA ALA A 173 11.03 21.48 -8.67
C ALA A 173 10.46 21.10 -7.30
N GLY A 174 10.74 19.85 -6.87
CA GLY A 174 10.20 19.28 -5.64
C GLY A 174 8.80 18.63 -5.79
N ALA A 175 8.17 18.67 -6.96
CA ALA A 175 6.99 17.87 -7.22
C ALA A 175 7.29 16.38 -7.03
N GLY A 176 6.42 15.67 -6.34
CA GLY A 176 6.59 14.24 -6.03
C GLY A 176 7.36 13.94 -4.75
N THR A 177 7.99 14.92 -4.10
CA THR A 177 8.62 14.71 -2.79
C THR A 177 7.56 14.42 -1.72
N ALA A 178 7.95 13.66 -0.69
CA ALA A 178 7.08 13.31 0.42
C ALA A 178 6.49 14.55 1.12
N GLU A 179 7.29 15.62 1.29
CA GLU A 179 6.83 16.88 1.87
C GLU A 179 5.71 17.55 1.03
N ASN A 180 5.87 17.59 -0.29
CA ASN A 180 4.85 18.15 -1.17
C ASN A 180 3.60 17.27 -1.26
N ALA A 181 3.76 15.94 -1.22
CA ALA A 181 2.65 15.00 -1.16
C ALA A 181 1.83 15.19 0.14
N ALA A 182 2.49 15.43 1.27
CA ALA A 182 1.80 15.74 2.53
C ALA A 182 1.09 17.09 2.48
N LYS A 183 1.73 18.14 1.96
CA LYS A 183 1.11 19.46 1.80
C LYS A 183 -0.11 19.45 0.89
N SER A 184 -0.10 18.62 -0.14
CA SER A 184 -1.24 18.45 -1.07
C SER A 184 -2.32 17.50 -0.56
N GLY A 185 -2.10 16.82 0.57
CA GLY A 185 -3.04 15.85 1.14
C GLY A 185 -3.02 14.48 0.46
N VAL A 186 -2.08 14.21 -0.44
CA VAL A 186 -1.90 12.88 -1.06
C VAL A 186 -1.30 11.91 -0.06
N ALA A 187 -0.25 12.31 0.67
CA ALA A 187 0.27 11.53 1.77
C ALA A 187 -0.44 11.95 3.07
N ALA A 188 -1.13 11.00 3.68
CA ALA A 188 -1.80 11.22 4.97
C ALA A 188 -0.81 11.21 6.14
N ILE A 189 0.27 10.44 6.03
CA ILE A 189 1.26 10.27 7.09
C ILE A 189 2.66 10.34 6.47
N LEU A 190 3.55 11.12 7.11
CA LEU A 190 4.98 11.08 6.85
C LEU A 190 5.68 10.24 7.93
N ALA A 191 6.59 9.41 7.50
CA ALA A 191 7.45 8.60 8.35
C ALA A 191 8.91 8.92 8.04
N LYS A 192 9.74 8.87 9.04
CA LYS A 192 11.17 9.16 8.91
C LYS A 192 11.90 8.12 8.05
N ASP A 193 11.53 6.85 8.26
CA ASP A 193 12.15 5.69 7.61
C ASP A 193 11.13 4.55 7.43
N SER A 194 11.61 3.45 6.85
CA SER A 194 10.83 2.25 6.57
C SER A 194 10.22 1.63 7.84
N ASP A 195 10.99 1.58 8.93
CA ASP A 195 10.54 0.95 10.17
C ASP A 195 9.41 1.75 10.81
N GLU A 196 9.52 3.09 10.82
CA GLU A 196 8.44 3.95 11.29
C GLU A 196 7.21 3.85 10.39
N ALA A 197 7.39 3.78 9.07
CA ALA A 197 6.28 3.63 8.14
C ALA A 197 5.50 2.32 8.37
N ILE A 198 6.22 1.22 8.59
CA ILE A 198 5.62 -0.08 8.95
C ILE A 198 4.92 -0.01 10.30
N ALA A 199 5.53 0.64 11.31
CA ALA A 199 4.90 0.82 12.62
C ALA A 199 3.60 1.64 12.52
N LYS A 200 3.58 2.71 11.71
CA LYS A 200 2.36 3.49 11.44
C LYS A 200 1.29 2.68 10.72
N ALA A 201 1.68 1.83 9.77
CA ALA A 201 0.73 0.94 9.09
C ALA A 201 0.10 -0.06 10.07
N LYS A 202 0.88 -0.65 10.98
CA LYS A 202 0.35 -1.50 12.07
C LYS A 202 -0.61 -0.73 12.98
N GLN A 203 -0.23 0.49 13.38
CA GLN A 203 -1.08 1.35 14.20
C GLN A 203 -2.42 1.67 13.53
N LEU A 204 -2.44 1.90 12.20
CA LEU A 204 -3.68 2.09 11.47
C LEU A 204 -4.55 0.82 11.48
N LEU A 205 -3.94 -0.34 11.28
CA LEU A 205 -4.68 -1.62 11.33
C LEU A 205 -5.32 -1.88 12.69
N SER A 206 -4.70 -1.45 13.79
CA SER A 206 -5.27 -1.65 15.14
C SER A 206 -6.51 -0.79 15.41
N VAL A 207 -6.73 0.29 14.65
CA VAL A 207 -7.88 1.19 14.82
C VAL A 207 -8.93 1.08 13.72
N LEU A 208 -8.56 0.52 12.56
CA LEU A 208 -9.49 0.31 11.45
C LEU A 208 -10.22 -1.03 11.59
N PRO A 209 -11.50 -1.13 11.21
CA PRO A 209 -12.16 -2.43 11.07
C PRO A 209 -11.49 -3.24 9.98
N ALA A 210 -11.46 -4.58 10.10
CA ALA A 210 -10.84 -5.43 9.08
C ALA A 210 -11.60 -5.37 7.74
N ASN A 211 -12.90 -5.13 7.78
CA ASN A 211 -13.77 -5.00 6.61
C ASN A 211 -15.04 -4.22 6.93
N ASN A 212 -15.84 -3.95 5.91
CA ASN A 212 -17.06 -3.15 6.02
C ASN A 212 -18.24 -3.86 6.75
N LEU A 213 -18.09 -5.11 7.14
CA LEU A 213 -19.07 -5.85 7.93
C LEU A 213 -18.75 -5.80 9.43
N GLU A 214 -17.55 -5.34 9.79
CA GLU A 214 -17.12 -5.17 11.16
C GLU A 214 -17.29 -3.71 11.60
N THR A 215 -17.60 -3.53 12.86
CA THR A 215 -17.56 -2.20 13.49
C THR A 215 -16.18 -1.92 14.04
N ALA A 216 -15.73 -0.66 13.97
CA ALA A 216 -14.51 -0.26 14.66
C ALA A 216 -14.61 -0.61 16.16
N GLY A 217 -13.54 -1.18 16.73
CA GLY A 217 -13.53 -1.58 18.13
C GLY A 217 -13.87 -0.40 19.06
N ASN A 218 -14.74 -0.67 20.03
CA ASN A 218 -15.19 0.34 21.00
C ASN A 218 -14.12 0.72 22.05
N ASP A 219 -12.91 0.21 21.90
CA ASP A 219 -11.85 0.33 22.92
C ASP A 219 -11.29 1.75 23.11
N TYR A 220 -11.71 2.70 22.28
CA TYR A 220 -11.29 4.11 22.36
C TYR A 220 -12.35 5.08 22.86
N TYR A 221 -13.45 4.61 23.40
CA TYR A 221 -14.30 5.47 24.18
C TYR A 221 -13.64 5.79 25.52
N MET A 222 -12.82 6.84 25.53
CA MET A 222 -12.46 7.48 26.78
C MET A 222 -13.74 8.09 27.37
N GLU A 223 -14.25 7.46 28.44
CA GLU A 223 -15.49 7.82 29.13
C GLU A 223 -15.51 9.25 29.74
N ASN A 224 -14.52 10.10 29.42
CA ASN A 224 -14.35 11.36 30.14
C ASN A 224 -13.92 12.55 29.27
N ASP A 225 -14.46 12.72 28.09
CA ASP A 225 -14.24 14.00 27.43
C ASP A 225 -15.54 14.80 27.28
N ALA A 226 -15.94 15.46 28.39
CA ALA A 226 -17.01 16.43 28.39
C ALA A 226 -16.79 17.57 27.36
N ALA A 227 -15.53 17.81 26.97
CA ALA A 227 -15.15 18.75 25.94
C ALA A 227 -15.52 18.24 24.53
N VAL A 228 -15.39 16.95 24.25
CA VAL A 228 -15.82 16.34 22.97
C VAL A 228 -17.34 16.36 22.85
N SER A 229 -18.06 16.11 23.93
CA SER A 229 -19.53 16.21 23.96
C SER A 229 -20.02 17.62 23.65
N LEU A 230 -19.37 18.64 24.18
CA LEU A 230 -19.67 20.04 23.89
C LEU A 230 -19.34 20.43 22.45
N SER A 231 -18.25 19.93 21.91
CA SER A 231 -17.87 20.13 20.51
C SER A 231 -18.89 19.52 19.54
N LEU A 232 -19.40 18.33 19.83
CA LEU A 232 -20.42 17.65 19.01
C LEU A 232 -21.76 18.40 19.04
N ILE A 233 -22.15 19.01 20.15
CA ILE A 233 -23.36 19.83 20.27
C ILE A 233 -23.23 21.06 19.37
N HIS A 234 -22.08 21.71 19.31
CA HIS A 234 -21.84 22.84 18.43
C HIS A 234 -21.75 22.48 16.94
N ILE A 235 -21.37 21.26 16.62
CA ILE A 235 -21.30 20.76 15.23
C ILE A 235 -22.67 20.26 14.75
N SER A 236 -23.51 19.73 15.64
CA SER A 236 -24.83 19.20 15.31
C SER A 236 -25.95 20.22 15.25
N GLU A 237 -25.71 21.48 15.65
CA GLU A 237 -26.65 22.60 15.46
C GLU A 237 -26.16 23.68 14.47
N PRO A 238 -25.69 23.34 13.28
CA PRO A 238 -25.20 24.38 12.39
C PRO A 238 -26.27 25.06 11.56
N THR A 239 -27.49 24.71 11.64
CA THR A 239 -28.49 25.36 10.80
C THR A 239 -29.90 25.09 11.30
N ARG A 240 -30.25 25.64 12.41
CA ARG A 240 -31.59 26.13 12.46
C ARG A 240 -31.61 27.39 11.59
N LEU A 241 -31.85 27.22 10.35
CA LEU A 241 -32.39 28.27 9.51
C LEU A 241 -33.71 28.62 10.12
N ASP A 242 -33.70 29.66 10.96
CA ASP A 242 -34.88 30.46 11.19
C ASP A 242 -35.20 31.13 9.86
N VAL A 243 -35.85 30.38 9.04
CA VAL A 243 -36.52 30.88 7.88
C VAL A 243 -37.79 31.50 8.39
N ILE A 244 -37.75 32.86 8.57
CA ILE A 244 -38.38 33.66 7.55
C ILE A 244 -39.89 33.54 7.57
N SER A 245 -40.41 34.44 8.21
CA SER A 245 -41.66 35.08 7.81
C SER A 245 -41.50 35.80 6.48
#